data_b2ddd662f494b5859c85656d1102f88f
#
_entry.id   b2ddd662f494b5859c85656d1102f88f
#
_cell.length_a   1.000
_cell.length_b   1.000
_cell.length_c   1.000
_cell.angle_alpha   90.00
_cell.angle_beta   90.00
_cell.angle_gamma   90.00
#
_symmetry.space_group_name_H-M   'P 1'
#
loop_
_entity.id
_entity.type
_entity.pdbx_description
1 polymer ?
#
loop_
_entity_poly.entity_id
_entity_poly.type
_entity_poly.pdbx_seq_one_letter_code
_entity_poly.pdbx_strand_id
1 'polypeptide(L)'
;MVENVSKLAEGMDPNVPDYLVELPRWAVWRMESGAKIPYRVGGGRASTTNPAHWGELECARSALASGSFSGLAFAFFKEDGLVGIDLDDSLDPDGLPKAEFRGMLERFGDTYMEVSPSGHGLKMWARGALPANLPKVIVGSGGIEMYNHSRYFAFTGRRFRSAPLQVENHAADILYLYEHLTENRKHTWPLQPLQGGRIPYGKQHSTLVSIAGTLLARRVCEEAIEACLQLINEKQCERPGPPANIRRLVQSTRKWAGGAA
;
A
#
# COMPACT_ATOMS: atom_id res chain seq x y z
N MET A 1 0.31 -24.01 -40.21
CA MET A 1 -0.47 -23.73 -38.98
C MET A 1 0.30 -24.10 -37.69
N VAL A 2 1.59 -24.41 -37.78
CA VAL A 2 2.46 -24.79 -36.63
C VAL A 2 3.48 -23.70 -36.31
N GLU A 3 3.72 -22.76 -37.20
CA GLU A 3 4.70 -21.66 -37.00
C GLU A 3 4.19 -20.48 -36.15
N ASN A 4 2.89 -20.40 -35.88
CA ASN A 4 2.32 -19.29 -35.11
C ASN A 4 2.26 -19.54 -33.59
N VAL A 5 2.50 -20.77 -33.16
CA VAL A 5 2.49 -21.13 -31.74
C VAL A 5 3.86 -20.92 -31.08
N SER A 6 4.95 -21.03 -31.86
CA SER A 6 6.31 -20.82 -31.32
C SER A 6 6.66 -19.34 -31.11
N LYS A 7 6.08 -18.41 -31.90
CA LYS A 7 6.30 -16.97 -31.73
C LYS A 7 5.57 -16.36 -30.53
N LEU A 8 4.53 -17.01 -30.02
CA LEU A 8 3.85 -16.59 -28.78
C LEU A 8 4.62 -16.97 -27.51
N ALA A 9 5.54 -17.93 -27.59
CA ALA A 9 6.35 -18.37 -26.45
C ALA A 9 7.65 -17.57 -26.24
N GLU A 10 8.11 -16.81 -27.24
CA GLU A 10 9.38 -16.07 -27.18
C GLU A 10 9.29 -14.70 -26.48
N GLY A 11 8.11 -14.28 -26.00
CA GLY A 11 7.90 -12.97 -25.36
C GLY A 11 7.40 -13.02 -23.90
N MET A 12 7.10 -14.19 -23.35
CA MET A 12 6.61 -14.29 -21.98
C MET A 12 7.79 -14.20 -21.00
N ASP A 13 7.81 -13.15 -20.18
CA ASP A 13 8.75 -13.07 -19.06
C ASP A 13 8.41 -14.23 -18.10
N PRO A 14 9.35 -15.15 -17.88
CA PRO A 14 9.10 -16.33 -17.05
C PRO A 14 8.76 -15.99 -15.59
N ASN A 15 8.73 -14.71 -15.23
CA ASN A 15 8.50 -14.22 -13.88
C ASN A 15 7.23 -13.39 -13.70
N VAL A 16 6.40 -13.21 -14.73
CA VAL A 16 5.11 -12.49 -14.62
C VAL A 16 3.96 -13.48 -14.72
N PRO A 17 3.06 -13.54 -13.74
CA PRO A 17 1.85 -14.38 -13.83
C PRO A 17 0.98 -14.04 -15.05
N ASP A 18 0.48 -15.04 -15.74
CA ASP A 18 -0.39 -14.87 -16.92
C ASP A 18 -1.60 -13.99 -16.59
N TYR A 19 -2.19 -14.18 -15.42
CA TYR A 19 -3.31 -13.35 -14.95
C TYR A 19 -2.98 -11.86 -14.94
N LEU A 20 -1.75 -11.48 -14.59
CA LEU A 20 -1.33 -10.08 -14.59
C LEU A 20 -0.95 -9.60 -15.99
N VAL A 21 -0.45 -10.48 -16.84
CA VAL A 21 -0.13 -10.16 -18.26
C VAL A 21 -1.38 -9.75 -19.01
N GLU A 22 -2.51 -10.44 -18.79
CA GLU A 22 -3.78 -10.21 -19.48
C GLU A 22 -4.46 -8.89 -19.08
N LEU A 23 -4.10 -8.33 -17.94
CA LEU A 23 -4.70 -7.08 -17.44
C LEU A 23 -3.97 -5.85 -17.99
N PRO A 24 -4.68 -4.90 -18.65
CA PRO A 24 -4.07 -3.65 -19.12
C PRO A 24 -3.87 -2.67 -17.96
N ARG A 25 -3.07 -3.07 -16.99
CA ARG A 25 -2.82 -2.33 -15.74
C ARG A 25 -1.35 -1.96 -15.55
N TRP A 26 -0.58 -1.96 -16.62
CA TRP A 26 0.86 -1.74 -16.60
C TRP A 26 1.24 -0.32 -17.00
N ALA A 27 2.29 0.17 -16.37
CA ALA A 27 2.96 1.43 -16.64
C ALA A 27 4.42 1.31 -16.20
N VAL A 28 5.13 2.41 -16.16
CA VAL A 28 6.51 2.49 -15.67
C VAL A 28 6.58 3.43 -14.46
N TRP A 29 7.64 3.32 -13.67
CA TRP A 29 7.87 4.26 -12.56
C TRP A 29 9.34 4.71 -12.53
N ARG A 30 9.57 5.86 -11.94
CA ARG A 30 10.92 6.33 -11.60
C ARG A 30 10.94 6.97 -10.21
N MET A 31 12.14 7.06 -9.65
CA MET A 31 12.36 7.72 -8.37
C MET A 31 12.42 9.25 -8.56
N GLU A 32 11.60 9.99 -7.82
CA GLU A 32 11.63 11.46 -7.76
C GLU A 32 11.57 11.90 -6.30
N SER A 33 12.58 12.64 -5.87
CA SER A 33 12.65 13.17 -4.49
C SER A 33 12.36 12.13 -3.39
N GLY A 34 12.86 10.89 -3.58
CA GLY A 34 12.68 9.79 -2.64
C GLY A 34 11.34 9.04 -2.76
N ALA A 35 10.46 9.44 -3.69
CA ALA A 35 9.19 8.76 -3.95
C ALA A 35 9.21 8.03 -5.30
N LYS A 36 8.56 6.87 -5.37
CA LYS A 36 8.32 6.15 -6.61
C LYS A 36 7.11 6.80 -7.30
N ILE A 37 7.30 7.41 -8.46
CA ILE A 37 6.23 8.09 -9.21
C ILE A 37 5.90 7.30 -10.45
N PRO A 38 4.62 6.91 -10.68
CA PRO A 38 4.21 6.17 -11.86
C PRO A 38 4.06 7.11 -13.06
N TYR A 39 4.43 6.60 -14.25
CA TYR A 39 4.39 7.31 -15.52
C TYR A 39 3.67 6.49 -16.59
N ARG A 40 2.87 7.16 -17.39
CA ARG A 40 2.25 6.57 -18.59
C ARG A 40 3.33 6.23 -19.63
N VAL A 41 3.11 5.17 -20.38
CA VAL A 41 4.00 4.78 -21.50
C VAL A 41 4.16 5.91 -22.51
N GLY A 42 3.09 6.64 -22.80
CA GLY A 42 3.09 7.81 -23.71
C GLY A 42 3.56 9.12 -23.08
N GLY A 43 4.10 9.10 -21.85
CA GLY A 43 4.61 10.28 -21.14
C GLY A 43 3.62 10.93 -20.16
N GLY A 44 4.18 11.67 -19.21
CA GLY A 44 3.46 12.29 -18.11
C GLY A 44 3.13 11.31 -16.99
N ARG A 45 2.84 11.83 -15.80
CA ARG A 45 2.53 11.03 -14.60
C ARG A 45 1.25 10.22 -14.79
N ALA A 46 1.23 8.99 -14.31
CA ALA A 46 0.05 8.14 -14.28
C ALA A 46 -0.75 8.37 -13.00
N SER A 47 -2.09 8.40 -13.13
CA SER A 47 -3.01 8.42 -11.99
C SER A 47 -3.49 7.01 -11.70
N THR A 48 -3.46 6.59 -10.45
CA THR A 48 -3.97 5.29 -9.99
C THR A 48 -5.51 5.20 -9.97
N THR A 49 -6.20 6.29 -10.28
CA THR A 49 -7.66 6.35 -10.37
C THR A 49 -8.17 6.49 -11.81
N ASN A 50 -7.26 6.60 -12.80
CA ASN A 50 -7.62 6.70 -14.20
C ASN A 50 -7.10 5.47 -14.97
N PRO A 51 -7.97 4.52 -15.34
CA PRO A 51 -7.54 3.30 -16.04
C PRO A 51 -6.90 3.58 -17.41
N ALA A 52 -7.25 4.68 -18.09
CA ALA A 52 -6.64 5.05 -19.36
C ALA A 52 -5.15 5.46 -19.27
N HIS A 53 -4.61 5.59 -18.07
CA HIS A 53 -3.18 5.86 -17.86
C HIS A 53 -2.32 4.58 -17.78
N TRP A 54 -2.96 3.41 -17.82
CA TRP A 54 -2.36 2.09 -17.70
C TRP A 54 -2.66 1.31 -18.98
N GLY A 55 -1.81 0.40 -19.35
CA GLY A 55 -1.91 -0.34 -20.60
C GLY A 55 -1.32 -1.74 -20.50
N GLU A 56 -1.02 -2.32 -21.63
CA GLU A 56 -0.47 -3.66 -21.73
C GLU A 56 0.98 -3.74 -21.25
N LEU A 57 1.35 -4.90 -20.71
CA LEU A 57 2.70 -5.16 -20.18
C LEU A 57 3.78 -4.88 -21.23
N GLU A 58 3.58 -5.28 -22.48
CA GLU A 58 4.59 -5.15 -23.54
C GLU A 58 4.89 -3.68 -23.87
N CYS A 59 3.87 -2.83 -23.82
CA CYS A 59 4.07 -1.38 -23.97
C CYS A 59 4.89 -0.81 -22.81
N ALA A 60 4.63 -1.24 -21.59
CA ALA A 60 5.39 -0.81 -20.40
C ALA A 60 6.84 -1.33 -20.43
N ARG A 61 7.08 -2.54 -20.90
CA ARG A 61 8.43 -3.10 -21.13
C ARG A 61 9.21 -2.30 -22.16
N SER A 62 8.58 -2.01 -23.29
CA SER A 62 9.20 -1.21 -24.36
C SER A 62 9.60 0.18 -23.83
N ALA A 63 8.74 0.81 -23.01
CA ALA A 63 9.07 2.08 -22.39
C ALA A 63 10.21 1.94 -21.36
N LEU A 64 10.23 0.88 -20.56
CA LEU A 64 11.31 0.61 -19.61
C LEU A 64 12.66 0.40 -20.34
N ALA A 65 12.66 -0.30 -21.45
CA ALA A 65 13.86 -0.55 -22.27
C ALA A 65 14.50 0.74 -22.82
N SER A 66 13.75 1.87 -22.86
CA SER A 66 14.32 3.18 -23.23
C SER A 66 15.34 3.73 -22.22
N GLY A 67 15.43 3.13 -21.02
CA GLY A 67 16.38 3.51 -19.97
C GLY A 67 15.97 4.75 -19.15
N SER A 68 14.80 5.33 -19.39
CA SER A 68 14.33 6.55 -18.70
C SER A 68 13.59 6.28 -17.38
N PHE A 69 13.32 5.01 -17.06
CA PHE A 69 12.51 4.59 -15.93
C PHE A 69 13.23 3.56 -15.06
N SER A 70 12.82 3.45 -13.80
CA SER A 70 13.43 2.58 -12.80
C SER A 70 12.82 1.19 -12.74
N GLY A 71 11.63 0.99 -13.31
CA GLY A 71 10.95 -0.31 -13.31
C GLY A 71 9.51 -0.25 -13.79
N LEU A 72 8.88 -1.43 -13.79
CA LEU A 72 7.46 -1.61 -14.12
C LEU A 72 6.58 -1.24 -12.93
N ALA A 73 5.38 -0.77 -13.24
CA ALA A 73 4.33 -0.45 -12.29
C ALA A 73 3.04 -1.19 -12.68
N PHE A 74 2.35 -1.77 -11.69
CA PHE A 74 1.06 -2.44 -11.86
C PHE A 74 0.01 -1.80 -10.97
N ALA A 75 -1.08 -1.27 -11.53
CA ALA A 75 -2.16 -0.62 -10.79
C ALA A 75 -3.29 -1.58 -10.45
N PHE A 76 -3.94 -1.29 -9.31
CA PHE A 76 -5.12 -2.02 -8.85
C PHE A 76 -6.39 -1.22 -9.16
N PHE A 77 -7.35 -1.88 -9.79
CA PHE A 77 -8.69 -1.37 -10.02
C PHE A 77 -9.71 -2.37 -9.47
N LYS A 78 -10.80 -1.86 -8.92
CA LYS A 78 -11.76 -2.66 -8.15
C LYS A 78 -12.44 -3.76 -8.98
N GLU A 79 -12.65 -3.47 -10.26
CA GLU A 79 -13.25 -4.37 -11.25
C GLU A 79 -12.39 -5.59 -11.59
N ASP A 80 -11.09 -5.55 -11.32
CA ASP A 80 -10.19 -6.65 -11.66
C ASP A 80 -10.29 -7.83 -10.69
N GLY A 81 -11.00 -7.68 -9.55
CA GLY A 81 -11.09 -8.74 -8.55
C GLY A 81 -9.75 -9.14 -7.94
N LEU A 82 -8.80 -8.21 -7.93
CA LEU A 82 -7.43 -8.44 -7.51
C LEU A 82 -7.08 -7.63 -6.26
N VAL A 83 -6.40 -8.25 -5.32
CA VAL A 83 -5.90 -7.63 -4.09
C VAL A 83 -4.39 -7.71 -4.06
N GLY A 84 -3.76 -6.57 -3.86
CA GLY A 84 -2.34 -6.46 -3.54
C GLY A 84 -2.13 -6.39 -2.04
N ILE A 85 -1.24 -7.21 -1.52
CA ILE A 85 -0.83 -7.21 -0.11
C ILE A 85 0.64 -6.84 -0.04
N ASP A 86 0.96 -5.72 0.60
CA ASP A 86 2.32 -5.19 0.77
C ASP A 86 2.80 -5.48 2.19
N LEU A 87 3.89 -6.22 2.30
CA LEU A 87 4.52 -6.61 3.56
C LEU A 87 5.82 -5.85 3.72
N ASP A 88 5.74 -4.69 4.33
CA ASP A 88 6.91 -3.87 4.60
C ASP A 88 7.79 -4.48 5.68
N ASP A 89 9.10 -4.46 5.45
CA ASP A 89 10.13 -4.93 6.39
C ASP A 89 9.84 -6.33 6.96
N SER A 90 9.35 -7.21 6.11
CA SER A 90 8.93 -8.58 6.44
C SER A 90 10.04 -9.62 6.32
N LEU A 91 11.16 -9.25 5.72
CA LEU A 91 12.33 -10.11 5.55
C LEU A 91 13.46 -9.67 6.48
N ASP A 92 14.21 -10.64 6.99
CA ASP A 92 15.46 -10.42 7.69
C ASP A 92 16.64 -10.18 6.71
N PRO A 93 17.85 -9.86 7.18
CA PRO A 93 19.02 -9.65 6.31
C PRO A 93 19.40 -10.85 5.43
N ASP A 94 19.02 -12.06 5.82
CA ASP A 94 19.27 -13.29 5.06
C ASP A 94 18.13 -13.59 4.05
N GLY A 95 17.15 -12.69 3.93
CA GLY A 95 15.98 -12.85 3.06
C GLY A 95 14.97 -13.87 3.54
N LEU A 96 15.00 -14.23 4.85
CA LEU A 96 14.03 -15.13 5.46
C LEU A 96 12.86 -14.33 6.05
N PRO A 97 11.63 -14.87 5.99
CA PRO A 97 10.48 -14.22 6.61
C PRO A 97 10.66 -14.11 8.13
N LYS A 98 10.47 -12.91 8.66
CA LYS A 98 10.39 -12.68 10.10
C LYS A 98 9.24 -13.47 10.72
N ALA A 99 9.37 -13.85 11.99
CA ALA A 99 8.46 -14.79 12.65
C ALA A 99 6.98 -14.37 12.59
N GLU A 100 6.74 -13.06 12.74
CA GLU A 100 5.41 -12.45 12.74
C GLU A 100 4.67 -12.54 11.40
N PHE A 101 5.37 -12.79 10.29
CA PHE A 101 4.77 -12.89 8.94
C PHE A 101 4.60 -14.35 8.47
N ARG A 102 5.22 -15.34 9.15
CA ARG A 102 5.29 -16.73 8.66
C ARG A 102 3.91 -17.36 8.49
N GLY A 103 3.04 -17.27 9.50
CA GLY A 103 1.70 -17.86 9.44
C GLY A 103 0.83 -17.30 8.32
N MET A 104 1.01 -16.01 7.98
CA MET A 104 0.33 -15.42 6.83
C MET A 104 0.92 -15.93 5.51
N LEU A 105 2.25 -16.00 5.39
CA LEU A 105 2.91 -16.51 4.19
C LEU A 105 2.60 -17.98 3.93
N GLU A 106 2.43 -18.78 4.97
CA GLU A 106 1.96 -20.18 4.84
C GLU A 106 0.55 -20.25 4.26
N ARG A 107 -0.34 -19.36 4.70
CA ARG A 107 -1.73 -19.29 4.24
C ARG A 107 -1.86 -18.88 2.77
N PHE A 108 -0.98 -17.99 2.30
CA PHE A 108 -0.94 -17.48 0.92
C PHE A 108 0.15 -18.14 0.07
N GLY A 109 0.66 -19.33 0.48
CA GLY A 109 1.83 -19.94 -0.14
C GLY A 109 1.67 -20.42 -1.59
N ASP A 110 0.44 -20.54 -2.06
CA ASP A 110 0.07 -21.01 -3.41
C ASP A 110 -0.28 -19.85 -4.39
N THR A 111 -0.07 -18.58 -4.00
CA THR A 111 -0.23 -17.44 -4.90
C THR A 111 1.09 -16.72 -5.17
N TYR A 112 1.12 -15.89 -6.21
CA TYR A 112 2.31 -15.15 -6.62
C TYR A 112 2.80 -14.17 -5.56
N MET A 113 4.08 -14.25 -5.28
CA MET A 113 4.81 -13.33 -4.39
C MET A 113 6.14 -12.93 -4.99
N GLU A 114 6.51 -11.67 -4.79
CA GLU A 114 7.83 -11.17 -5.16
C GLU A 114 8.48 -10.37 -4.03
N VAL A 115 9.80 -10.26 -4.11
CA VAL A 115 10.58 -9.39 -3.22
C VAL A 115 10.38 -7.94 -3.66
N SER A 116 10.07 -7.06 -2.71
CA SER A 116 9.86 -5.63 -2.97
C SER A 116 11.14 -4.95 -3.52
N PRO A 117 11.04 -3.76 -4.13
CA PRO A 117 12.22 -3.05 -4.65
C PRO A 117 13.32 -2.78 -3.61
N SER A 118 12.96 -2.61 -2.34
CA SER A 118 13.92 -2.38 -1.25
C SER A 118 14.73 -3.63 -0.87
N GLY A 119 14.20 -4.83 -1.19
CA GLY A 119 14.81 -6.10 -0.78
C GLY A 119 14.40 -6.59 0.61
N HIS A 120 13.72 -5.77 1.41
CA HIS A 120 13.37 -6.09 2.80
C HIS A 120 11.89 -6.43 3.02
N GLY A 121 11.08 -6.37 1.99
CA GLY A 121 9.66 -6.65 2.05
C GLY A 121 9.19 -7.57 0.94
N LEU A 122 7.94 -8.01 1.04
CA LEU A 122 7.28 -8.85 0.05
C LEU A 122 6.04 -8.16 -0.50
N LYS A 123 5.71 -8.47 -1.74
CA LYS A 123 4.44 -8.10 -2.38
C LYS A 123 3.75 -9.36 -2.86
N MET A 124 2.45 -9.46 -2.56
CA MET A 124 1.62 -10.59 -2.97
C MET A 124 0.45 -10.09 -3.79
N TRP A 125 0.04 -10.92 -4.75
CA TRP A 125 -1.18 -10.72 -5.55
C TRP A 125 -2.09 -11.92 -5.34
N ALA A 126 -3.34 -11.66 -4.99
CA ALA A 126 -4.34 -12.70 -4.83
C ALA A 126 -5.69 -12.25 -5.37
N ARG A 127 -6.48 -13.17 -5.92
CA ARG A 127 -7.85 -12.87 -6.34
C ARG A 127 -8.77 -12.81 -5.15
N GLY A 128 -9.62 -11.81 -5.13
CA GLY A 128 -10.57 -11.56 -4.06
C GLY A 128 -11.04 -10.11 -4.04
N ALA A 129 -11.68 -9.71 -2.94
CA ALA A 129 -12.18 -8.36 -2.75
C ALA A 129 -11.88 -7.85 -1.34
N LEU A 130 -11.74 -6.54 -1.21
CA LEU A 130 -11.64 -5.86 0.07
C LEU A 130 -12.88 -5.00 0.29
N PRO A 131 -13.39 -4.92 1.53
CA PRO A 131 -14.41 -3.92 1.89
C PRO A 131 -13.92 -2.50 1.62
N ALA A 132 -12.65 -2.22 1.96
CA ALA A 132 -11.94 -0.97 1.66
C ALA A 132 -10.43 -1.25 1.62
N ASN A 133 -9.65 -0.33 1.05
CA ASN A 133 -8.19 -0.40 1.18
C ASN A 133 -7.79 -0.35 2.67
N LEU A 134 -6.83 -1.18 3.05
CA LEU A 134 -6.28 -1.20 4.40
C LEU A 134 -4.92 -0.48 4.38
N PRO A 135 -4.84 0.75 4.93
CA PRO A 135 -3.57 1.41 5.10
C PRO A 135 -2.72 0.67 6.13
N LYS A 136 -1.43 0.98 6.15
CA LYS A 136 -0.41 0.28 6.95
C LYS A 136 -0.86 -0.02 8.38
N VAL A 137 -0.86 -1.30 8.70
CA VAL A 137 -0.99 -1.82 10.07
C VAL A 137 0.37 -2.35 10.49
N ILE A 138 0.85 -1.90 11.65
CA ILE A 138 2.14 -2.34 12.17
C ILE A 138 2.01 -3.77 12.69
N VAL A 139 2.91 -4.63 12.25
CA VAL A 139 3.01 -6.03 12.68
C VAL A 139 4.48 -6.29 13.01
N GLY A 140 4.78 -6.53 14.28
CA GLY A 140 6.16 -6.65 14.73
C GLY A 140 6.98 -5.40 14.41
N SER A 141 8.10 -5.59 13.71
CA SER A 141 8.98 -4.51 13.24
C SER A 141 8.59 -3.95 11.87
N GLY A 142 7.65 -4.59 11.17
CA GLY A 142 7.23 -4.24 9.83
C GLY A 142 5.79 -3.73 9.73
N GLY A 143 5.12 -4.00 8.61
CA GLY A 143 3.73 -3.62 8.42
C GLY A 143 3.06 -4.32 7.26
N ILE A 144 1.73 -4.33 7.29
CA ILE A 144 0.89 -4.90 6.25
C ILE A 144 -0.03 -3.82 5.70
N GLU A 145 -0.10 -3.71 4.38
CA GLU A 145 -1.05 -2.88 3.66
C GLU A 145 -1.82 -3.75 2.65
N MET A 146 -3.10 -3.47 2.44
CA MET A 146 -3.93 -4.22 1.49
C MET A 146 -4.67 -3.26 0.58
N TYR A 147 -4.62 -3.51 -0.73
CA TYR A 147 -5.18 -2.62 -1.75
C TYR A 147 -5.89 -3.40 -2.85
N ASN A 148 -7.05 -2.91 -3.28
CA ASN A 148 -7.72 -3.39 -4.49
C ASN A 148 -8.08 -2.25 -5.46
N HIS A 149 -7.75 -1.00 -5.14
CA HIS A 149 -7.95 0.17 -6.01
C HIS A 149 -7.10 1.36 -5.59
N SER A 150 -6.96 2.35 -6.48
CA SER A 150 -6.31 3.65 -6.23
C SER A 150 -4.86 3.54 -5.71
N ARG A 151 -4.21 2.44 -6.02
CA ARG A 151 -2.82 2.14 -5.66
C ARG A 151 -2.13 1.43 -6.81
N TYR A 152 -0.81 1.40 -6.77
CA TYR A 152 -0.01 0.58 -7.67
C TYR A 152 1.14 -0.07 -6.89
N PHE A 153 1.63 -1.18 -7.40
CA PHE A 153 2.88 -1.77 -6.96
C PHE A 153 3.98 -1.49 -7.97
N ALA A 154 5.17 -1.12 -7.47
CA ALA A 154 6.39 -1.23 -8.25
C ALA A 154 6.69 -2.72 -8.40
N PHE A 155 6.51 -3.25 -9.61
CA PHE A 155 6.70 -4.65 -9.93
C PHE A 155 8.19 -4.93 -10.15
N THR A 156 8.70 -6.02 -9.56
CA THR A 156 10.12 -6.37 -9.62
C THR A 156 10.41 -7.61 -10.45
N GLY A 157 9.44 -8.52 -10.58
CA GLY A 157 9.65 -9.85 -11.16
C GLY A 157 10.59 -10.75 -10.33
N ARG A 158 11.09 -10.27 -9.18
CA ARG A 158 11.96 -11.04 -8.30
C ARG A 158 11.11 -11.98 -7.44
N ARG A 159 10.69 -13.07 -8.06
CA ARG A 159 9.85 -14.08 -7.40
C ARG A 159 10.44 -14.54 -6.08
N PHE A 160 9.61 -14.55 -5.04
CA PHE A 160 10.04 -14.96 -3.72
C PHE A 160 10.15 -16.48 -3.64
N ARG A 161 11.38 -17.01 -3.55
CA ARG A 161 11.66 -18.44 -3.45
C ARG A 161 10.96 -19.24 -4.55
N SER A 162 10.19 -20.27 -4.15
CA SER A 162 9.40 -21.13 -5.04
C SER A 162 7.95 -20.68 -5.18
N ALA A 163 7.61 -19.42 -4.86
CA ALA A 163 6.25 -18.93 -5.06
C ALA A 163 5.78 -19.19 -6.49
N PRO A 164 4.55 -19.65 -6.70
CA PRO A 164 4.06 -20.01 -8.03
C PRO A 164 3.89 -18.75 -8.92
N LEU A 165 3.73 -18.96 -10.21
CA LEU A 165 3.37 -17.92 -11.17
C LEU A 165 1.86 -17.76 -11.34
N GLN A 166 1.07 -18.37 -10.47
CA GLN A 166 -0.39 -18.25 -10.45
C GLN A 166 -0.83 -17.17 -9.46
N VAL A 167 -1.90 -16.47 -9.80
CA VAL A 167 -2.60 -15.58 -8.88
C VAL A 167 -3.87 -16.30 -8.44
N GLU A 168 -3.82 -16.90 -7.25
CA GLU A 168 -4.88 -17.78 -6.76
C GLU A 168 -6.02 -17.03 -6.06
N ASN A 169 -7.16 -17.70 -5.91
CA ASN A 169 -8.33 -17.14 -5.25
C ASN A 169 -8.21 -17.35 -3.72
N HIS A 170 -8.01 -16.25 -3.03
CA HIS A 170 -7.92 -16.20 -1.57
C HIS A 170 -9.00 -15.31 -0.94
N ALA A 171 -10.19 -15.26 -1.51
CA ALA A 171 -11.26 -14.36 -1.05
C ALA A 171 -11.55 -14.51 0.46
N ALA A 172 -11.57 -15.75 0.98
CA ALA A 172 -11.80 -16.01 2.40
C ALA A 172 -10.60 -15.60 3.27
N ASP A 173 -9.37 -15.87 2.83
CA ASP A 173 -8.15 -15.52 3.57
C ASP A 173 -7.90 -14.01 3.56
N ILE A 174 -8.20 -13.35 2.45
CA ILE A 174 -8.16 -11.88 2.33
C ILE A 174 -9.12 -11.24 3.34
N LEU A 175 -10.36 -11.72 3.40
CA LEU A 175 -11.37 -11.18 4.33
C LEU A 175 -10.96 -11.45 5.78
N TYR A 176 -10.52 -12.67 6.10
CA TYR A 176 -10.01 -13.03 7.41
C TYR A 176 -8.84 -12.12 7.84
N LEU A 177 -7.85 -11.94 6.97
CA LEU A 177 -6.70 -11.09 7.25
C LEU A 177 -7.12 -9.62 7.46
N TYR A 178 -8.01 -9.13 6.60
CA TYR A 178 -8.56 -7.77 6.70
C TYR A 178 -9.28 -7.54 8.04
N GLU A 179 -10.16 -8.45 8.43
CA GLU A 179 -10.89 -8.37 9.70
C GLU A 179 -9.94 -8.45 10.90
N HIS A 180 -9.03 -9.41 10.91
CA HIS A 180 -8.04 -9.57 11.96
C HIS A 180 -7.16 -8.33 12.14
N LEU A 181 -6.68 -7.74 11.05
CA LEU A 181 -5.86 -6.53 11.09
C LEU A 181 -6.67 -5.29 11.49
N THR A 182 -7.93 -5.19 11.08
CA THR A 182 -8.81 -4.07 11.49
C THR A 182 -9.26 -4.17 12.93
N GLU A 183 -9.51 -5.37 13.45
CA GLU A 183 -9.81 -5.60 14.87
C GLU A 183 -8.60 -5.28 15.76
N ASN A 184 -7.43 -5.78 15.41
CA ASN A 184 -6.19 -5.45 16.11
C ASN A 184 -5.88 -3.95 16.04
N ARG A 185 -6.23 -3.27 14.95
CA ARG A 185 -6.14 -1.81 14.83
C ARG A 185 -7.05 -1.07 15.79
N LYS A 186 -8.23 -1.63 16.10
CA LYS A 186 -9.13 -1.11 17.13
C LYS A 186 -8.59 -1.36 18.55
N HIS A 187 -7.79 -2.41 18.73
CA HIS A 187 -7.17 -2.78 20.02
C HIS A 187 -5.76 -2.23 20.20
N THR A 188 -5.03 -1.90 19.14
CA THR A 188 -3.69 -1.29 19.21
C THR A 188 -3.74 0.24 19.34
N TRP A 189 -4.75 0.73 20.05
CA TRP A 189 -4.67 2.02 20.68
C TRP A 189 -4.58 1.84 22.22
N PRO A 190 -3.47 1.36 22.74
CA PRO A 190 -2.99 1.96 23.95
C PRO A 190 -2.33 3.27 23.46
N LEU A 191 -2.91 4.38 23.80
CA LEU A 191 -2.11 5.53 24.16
C LEU A 191 -1.00 4.97 25.05
N GLN A 192 0.18 4.65 24.49
CA GLN A 192 1.35 4.54 25.35
C GLN A 192 1.35 5.88 26.06
N PRO A 193 1.23 5.89 27.41
CA PRO A 193 1.35 7.12 28.14
C PRO A 193 2.63 7.74 27.59
N LEU A 194 2.57 8.96 27.12
CA LEU A 194 3.77 9.71 26.76
C LEU A 194 4.60 9.67 28.03
N GLN A 195 5.53 8.69 28.14
CA GLN A 195 6.33 8.48 29.34
C GLN A 195 7.18 9.74 29.49
N GLY A 196 6.68 10.72 30.25
CA GLY A 196 7.33 11.98 30.53
C GLY A 196 7.76 12.82 29.32
N GLY A 197 7.36 12.40 28.10
CA GLY A 197 7.84 12.93 26.86
C GLY A 197 6.85 13.82 26.12
N ARG A 198 7.37 14.84 25.49
CA ARG A 198 6.64 15.65 24.52
C ARG A 198 6.53 14.89 23.19
N ILE A 199 5.51 15.19 22.40
CA ILE A 199 5.36 14.71 21.03
C ILE A 199 6.53 15.24 20.20
N PRO A 200 7.39 14.36 19.63
CA PRO A 200 8.58 14.78 18.91
C PRO A 200 8.25 15.66 17.70
N TYR A 201 9.08 16.62 17.38
CA TYR A 201 8.93 17.52 16.23
C TYR A 201 8.76 16.66 14.99
N GLY A 202 8.85 16.03 14.33
CA GLY A 202 8.53 15.27 13.10
C GLY A 202 7.28 14.40 13.17
N LYS A 203 6.74 14.15 14.39
CA LYS A 203 5.54 13.32 14.59
C LYS A 203 4.30 14.10 15.03
N GLN A 204 4.43 15.39 15.25
CA GLN A 204 3.34 16.24 15.78
C GLN A 204 2.10 16.21 14.89
N HIS A 205 2.26 16.43 13.57
CA HIS A 205 1.15 16.48 12.64
C HIS A 205 0.39 15.14 12.61
N SER A 206 1.07 14.03 12.43
CA SER A 206 0.44 12.70 12.36
C SER A 206 -0.26 12.32 13.67
N THR A 207 0.34 12.65 14.82
CA THR A 207 -0.26 12.39 16.13
C THR A 207 -1.53 13.22 16.34
N LEU A 208 -1.51 14.51 16.03
CA LEU A 208 -2.68 15.39 16.17
C LEU A 208 -3.80 15.01 15.20
N VAL A 209 -3.49 14.65 13.95
CA VAL A 209 -4.47 14.10 12.98
C VAL A 209 -5.14 12.84 13.51
N SER A 210 -4.36 11.95 14.10
CA SER A 210 -4.87 10.70 14.65
C SER A 210 -5.82 10.93 15.84
N ILE A 211 -5.48 11.86 16.73
CA ILE A 211 -6.36 12.26 17.85
C ILE A 211 -7.65 12.88 17.31
N ALA A 212 -7.55 13.82 16.34
CA ALA A 212 -8.71 14.43 15.71
C ALA A 212 -9.65 13.39 15.09
N GLY A 213 -9.10 12.44 14.31
CA GLY A 213 -9.87 11.36 13.69
C GLY A 213 -10.60 10.48 14.72
N THR A 214 -9.94 10.18 15.83
CA THR A 214 -10.55 9.40 16.93
C THR A 214 -11.73 10.13 17.56
N LEU A 215 -11.58 11.42 17.82
CA LEU A 215 -12.64 12.23 18.43
C LEU A 215 -13.81 12.44 17.48
N LEU A 216 -13.53 12.68 16.18
CA LEU A 216 -14.57 12.79 15.12
C LEU A 216 -15.36 11.48 14.99
N ALA A 217 -14.70 10.33 15.00
CA ALA A 217 -15.36 9.02 14.94
C ALA A 217 -16.29 8.77 16.14
N ARG A 218 -16.04 9.42 17.29
CA ARG A 218 -16.88 9.41 18.48
C ARG A 218 -17.92 10.53 18.51
N ARG A 219 -18.08 11.26 17.39
CA ARG A 219 -19.05 12.36 17.22
C ARG A 219 -18.83 13.53 18.19
N VAL A 220 -17.59 13.76 18.64
CA VAL A 220 -17.22 14.98 19.37
C VAL A 220 -17.32 16.18 18.40
N CYS A 221 -17.88 17.29 18.85
CA CYS A 221 -18.01 18.50 18.01
C CYS A 221 -16.65 19.12 17.68
N GLU A 222 -16.55 19.80 16.53
CA GLU A 222 -15.29 20.34 16.01
C GLU A 222 -14.64 21.34 16.96
N GLU A 223 -15.45 22.19 17.60
CA GLU A 223 -14.99 23.20 18.56
C GLU A 223 -14.28 22.55 19.75
N ALA A 224 -14.83 21.44 20.28
CA ALA A 224 -14.22 20.70 21.37
C ALA A 224 -12.95 19.98 20.92
N ILE A 225 -12.92 19.45 19.69
CA ILE A 225 -11.74 18.83 19.11
C ILE A 225 -10.64 19.87 18.90
N GLU A 226 -10.97 21.06 18.33
CA GLU A 226 -10.00 22.14 18.13
C GLU A 226 -9.40 22.60 19.47
N ALA A 227 -10.22 22.82 20.49
CA ALA A 227 -9.77 23.21 21.82
C ALA A 227 -8.85 22.15 22.46
N CYS A 228 -9.22 20.88 22.37
CA CYS A 228 -8.42 19.77 22.87
C CYS A 228 -7.05 19.70 22.16
N LEU A 229 -7.04 19.77 20.85
CA LEU A 229 -5.80 19.72 20.08
C LEU A 229 -4.91 20.94 20.27
N GLN A 230 -5.47 22.13 20.47
CA GLN A 230 -4.69 23.32 20.83
C GLN A 230 -3.97 23.13 22.16
N LEU A 231 -4.67 22.61 23.16
CA LEU A 231 -4.07 22.32 24.48
C LEU A 231 -2.97 21.28 24.37
N ILE A 232 -3.18 20.20 23.61
CA ILE A 232 -2.16 19.17 23.36
C ILE A 232 -0.95 19.77 22.62
N ASN A 233 -1.20 20.59 21.62
CA ASN A 233 -0.13 21.26 20.87
C ASN A 233 0.74 22.13 21.80
N GLU A 234 0.14 22.92 22.64
CA GLU A 234 0.85 23.80 23.59
C GLU A 234 1.60 23.05 24.68
N LYS A 235 0.95 22.04 25.28
CA LYS A 235 1.46 21.38 26.49
C LYS A 235 2.32 20.15 26.19
N GLN A 236 2.08 19.47 25.08
CA GLN A 236 2.69 18.17 24.81
C GLN A 236 3.57 18.13 23.55
N CYS A 237 3.51 19.10 22.64
CA CYS A 237 4.41 19.13 21.49
C CYS A 237 5.77 19.75 21.86
N GLU A 238 6.85 19.18 21.29
CA GLU A 238 8.20 19.75 21.48
C GLU A 238 8.32 21.16 20.89
N ARG A 239 7.68 21.39 19.73
CA ARG A 239 7.62 22.69 19.04
C ARG A 239 6.18 23.03 18.70
N PRO A 240 5.43 23.66 19.60
CA PRO A 240 4.06 24.02 19.34
C PRO A 240 3.91 24.84 18.04
N GLY A 241 3.03 24.40 17.17
CA GLY A 241 2.68 25.12 15.94
C GLY A 241 1.64 26.22 16.19
N PRO A 242 1.46 27.17 15.23
CA PRO A 242 0.45 28.21 15.34
C PRO A 242 -0.98 27.62 15.46
N PRO A 243 -1.90 28.26 16.24
CA PRO A 243 -3.27 27.81 16.40
C PRO A 243 -4.03 27.62 15.07
N ALA A 244 -3.74 28.44 14.07
CA ALA A 244 -4.34 28.33 12.73
C ALA A 244 -4.05 26.97 12.05
N ASN A 245 -2.93 26.32 12.38
CA ASN A 245 -2.60 25.01 11.84
C ASN A 245 -3.51 23.93 12.43
N ILE A 246 -3.86 24.03 13.71
CA ILE A 246 -4.78 23.12 14.39
C ILE A 246 -6.16 23.19 13.77
N ARG A 247 -6.68 24.40 13.53
CA ARG A 247 -7.96 24.61 12.86
C ARG A 247 -8.00 23.97 11.48
N ARG A 248 -6.98 24.20 10.65
CA ARG A 248 -6.87 23.57 9.32
C ARG A 248 -6.81 22.04 9.41
N LEU A 249 -6.11 21.51 10.41
CA LEU A 249 -5.99 20.09 10.65
C LEU A 249 -7.37 19.47 10.95
N VAL A 250 -8.15 20.06 11.86
CA VAL A 250 -9.50 19.58 12.19
C VAL A 250 -10.40 19.59 10.97
N GLN A 251 -10.42 20.72 10.22
CA GLN A 251 -11.20 20.86 8.98
C GLN A 251 -10.81 19.84 7.90
N SER A 252 -9.51 19.59 7.72
CA SER A 252 -9.04 18.59 6.76
C SER A 252 -9.42 17.18 7.18
N THR A 253 -9.26 16.83 8.46
CA THR A 253 -9.61 15.51 9.00
C THR A 253 -11.09 15.21 8.84
N ARG A 254 -11.97 16.20 9.01
CA ARG A 254 -13.41 16.07 8.76
C ARG A 254 -13.73 15.69 7.32
N LYS A 255 -13.10 16.35 6.34
CA LYS A 255 -13.33 16.04 4.91
C LYS A 255 -13.01 14.56 4.59
N TRP A 256 -12.04 13.98 5.27
CA TRP A 256 -11.69 12.57 5.13
C TRP A 256 -12.68 11.64 5.85
N ALA A 257 -13.21 12.05 6.99
CA ALA A 257 -14.19 11.28 7.75
C ALA A 257 -15.61 11.36 7.16
N GLY A 258 -15.97 12.45 6.47
CA GLY A 258 -17.28 12.68 5.87
C GLY A 258 -17.44 12.13 4.44
N GLY A 259 -16.37 11.61 3.81
CA GLY A 259 -16.41 10.98 2.49
C GLY A 259 -16.80 9.49 2.50
N ALA A 260 -17.29 8.98 3.62
CA ALA A 260 -17.76 7.60 3.81
C ALA A 260 -19.25 7.58 4.23
N ALA A 261 -20.08 8.37 3.52
CA ALA A 261 -21.53 8.29 3.61
C ALA A 261 -22.11 8.06 2.22
#